data_7fe8a096e4cc5a9d4a7f5b69801d9209
#
_entry.id   7fe8a096e4cc5a9d4a7f5b69801d9209
#
_cell.length_a   1.000
_cell.length_b   1.000
_cell.length_c   1.000
_cell.angle_alpha   90.00
_cell.angle_beta   90.00
_cell.angle_gamma   90.00
#
_symmetry.space_group_name_H-M   'P 1'
#
loop_
_entity.id
_entity.type
_entity.pdbx_description
1 polymer ?
#
loop_
_entity_poly.entity_id
_entity_poly.type
_entity_poly.pdbx_seq_one_letter_code
_entity_poly.pdbx_strand_id
1 'polypeptide(L)'
;MANPISQRLARHPEAGAFVGFIAVFLFFAALTPDTFLSGRSAASVLTSQAIPGIVALGVALLMISGEFDLSVGSILGVASLVFLELATHEVSPLAAASAGVAAGCFMGLINGLLLVWTRIPSFIITLGTLLVFRAICLTAISGGRIVRWSDVSRTDPVVLVPGLVALALCIAVAVVLLWTARDLGRYRPQNRFTLGLSRLGAGGCLLATVAVLGWSLGAGIFEPWVIDLFGVLNGRIDIGAAAGNFRMSIIWWLVLAALFHLLLTRTRFGNAVFATGGHGEAARAQGVDVDRTRVISFVICGGLAALAGVLQVCRLKSVDPLRGEGLELEVIAAVVIGGTLLKGGYGSIIGAVVGTALTGMLRTGLVLSGVPSNAFRGAIGALVIIAVII
;
A
#
# COMPACT_ATOMS: atom_id res chain seq x y z
N MET A 1 -35.26 -19.68 3.52
CA MET A 1 -34.69 -19.57 2.16
C MET A 1 -33.86 -18.29 2.10
N ALA A 2 -32.54 -18.39 1.98
CA ALA A 2 -31.68 -17.20 1.90
C ALA A 2 -31.93 -16.48 0.57
N ASN A 3 -32.11 -15.18 0.63
CA ASN A 3 -32.39 -14.30 -0.51
C ASN A 3 -31.24 -14.43 -1.54
N PRO A 4 -31.53 -14.61 -2.86
CA PRO A 4 -30.49 -14.76 -3.88
C PRO A 4 -29.51 -13.59 -3.94
N ILE A 5 -29.89 -12.40 -3.44
CA ILE A 5 -29.02 -11.23 -3.30
C ILE A 5 -27.99 -11.47 -2.18
N SER A 6 -28.39 -11.98 -1.03
CA SER A 6 -27.47 -12.28 0.09
C SER A 6 -26.46 -13.36 -0.26
N GLN A 7 -26.83 -14.36 -1.05
CA GLN A 7 -25.91 -15.40 -1.53
C GLN A 7 -24.90 -14.88 -2.57
N ARG A 8 -25.28 -13.88 -3.38
CA ARG A 8 -24.36 -13.22 -4.31
C ARG A 8 -23.38 -12.27 -3.60
N LEU A 9 -23.87 -11.52 -2.61
CA LEU A 9 -23.04 -10.66 -1.75
C LEU A 9 -22.01 -11.48 -0.95
N ALA A 10 -22.42 -12.64 -0.41
CA ALA A 10 -21.52 -13.52 0.35
C ALA A 10 -20.39 -14.15 -0.48
N ARG A 11 -20.46 -14.07 -1.82
CA ARG A 11 -19.39 -14.56 -2.72
C ARG A 11 -18.30 -13.52 -3.02
N HIS A 12 -18.51 -12.28 -2.66
CA HIS A 12 -17.58 -11.17 -2.92
C HIS A 12 -17.11 -10.58 -1.59
N PRO A 13 -15.85 -10.80 -1.19
CA PRO A 13 -15.33 -10.33 0.09
C PRO A 13 -15.44 -8.81 0.27
N GLU A 14 -15.36 -8.07 -0.83
CA GLU A 14 -15.43 -6.61 -0.86
C GLU A 14 -16.84 -6.02 -0.79
N ALA A 15 -17.89 -6.83 -0.95
CA ALA A 15 -19.27 -6.31 -1.07
C ALA A 15 -19.74 -5.56 0.20
N GLY A 16 -19.42 -6.11 1.39
CA GLY A 16 -19.72 -5.46 2.67
C GLY A 16 -18.97 -4.14 2.83
N ALA A 17 -17.69 -4.11 2.43
CA ALA A 17 -16.88 -2.89 2.45
C ALA A 17 -17.44 -1.79 1.54
N PHE A 18 -17.92 -2.13 0.34
CA PHE A 18 -18.57 -1.17 -0.55
C PHE A 18 -19.86 -0.60 0.04
N VAL A 19 -20.69 -1.44 0.64
CA VAL A 19 -21.91 -0.97 1.33
C VAL A 19 -21.56 -0.02 2.47
N GLY A 20 -20.60 -0.38 3.32
CA GLY A 20 -20.10 0.49 4.38
C GLY A 20 -19.52 1.80 3.86
N PHE A 21 -18.74 1.74 2.78
CA PHE A 21 -18.17 2.91 2.13
C PHE A 21 -19.27 3.87 1.63
N ILE A 22 -20.29 3.36 0.94
CA ILE A 22 -21.41 4.17 0.46
C ILE A 22 -22.21 4.75 1.63
N ALA A 23 -22.47 3.97 2.67
CA ALA A 23 -23.20 4.45 3.85
C ALA A 23 -22.47 5.60 4.56
N VAL A 24 -21.17 5.47 4.80
CA VAL A 24 -20.33 6.51 5.42
C VAL A 24 -20.20 7.73 4.52
N PHE A 25 -20.07 7.52 3.19
CA PHE A 25 -20.05 8.61 2.22
C PHE A 25 -21.35 9.42 2.26
N LEU A 26 -22.50 8.77 2.19
CA LEU A 26 -23.80 9.43 2.21
C LEU A 26 -24.04 10.15 3.54
N PHE A 27 -23.61 9.55 4.66
CA PHE A 27 -23.71 10.17 5.98
C PHE A 27 -22.97 11.51 6.05
N PHE A 28 -21.69 11.57 5.66
CA PHE A 28 -20.92 12.82 5.68
C PHE A 28 -21.34 13.79 4.57
N ALA A 29 -21.76 13.29 3.40
CA ALA A 29 -22.32 14.12 2.33
C ALA A 29 -23.61 14.84 2.77
N ALA A 30 -24.42 14.21 3.61
CA ALA A 30 -25.62 14.84 4.18
C ALA A 30 -25.29 15.78 5.35
N LEU A 31 -24.28 15.44 6.16
CA LEU A 31 -23.93 16.20 7.36
C LEU A 31 -23.15 17.49 7.05
N THR A 32 -22.22 17.43 6.11
CA THR A 32 -21.33 18.56 5.76
C THR A 32 -21.18 18.70 4.24
N PRO A 33 -22.26 18.94 3.45
CA PRO A 33 -22.26 18.88 1.98
C PRO A 33 -21.24 19.84 1.35
N ASP A 34 -21.18 21.09 1.81
CA ASP A 34 -20.34 22.13 1.20
C ASP A 34 -18.84 21.87 1.37
N THR A 35 -18.44 21.19 2.43
CA THR A 35 -17.04 20.93 2.73
C THR A 35 -16.61 19.52 2.33
N PHE A 36 -17.45 18.51 2.61
CA PHE A 36 -17.14 17.11 2.34
C PHE A 36 -17.12 16.77 0.86
N LEU A 37 -18.08 17.30 0.07
CA LEU A 37 -18.15 17.06 -1.39
C LEU A 37 -17.17 17.92 -2.21
N SER A 38 -16.23 18.59 -1.53
CA SER A 38 -15.20 19.40 -2.21
C SER A 38 -14.04 18.55 -2.74
N GLY A 39 -13.39 19.00 -3.82
CA GLY A 39 -12.14 18.41 -4.32
C GLY A 39 -11.02 18.39 -3.27
N ARG A 40 -11.00 19.37 -2.35
CA ARG A 40 -10.05 19.42 -1.24
C ARG A 40 -10.26 18.27 -0.24
N SER A 41 -11.50 17.94 0.07
CA SER A 41 -11.83 16.80 0.93
C SER A 41 -11.44 15.49 0.27
N ALA A 42 -11.77 15.28 -1.01
CA ALA A 42 -11.37 14.09 -1.74
C ALA A 42 -9.84 13.94 -1.80
N ALA A 43 -9.11 15.03 -2.08
CA ALA A 43 -7.65 15.03 -2.05
C ALA A 43 -7.10 14.70 -0.66
N SER A 44 -7.71 15.21 0.41
CA SER A 44 -7.33 14.94 1.80
C SER A 44 -7.51 13.47 2.15
N VAL A 45 -8.65 12.87 1.83
CA VAL A 45 -8.93 11.43 2.02
C VAL A 45 -7.88 10.59 1.30
N LEU A 46 -7.71 10.77 -0.01
CA LEU A 46 -6.80 9.94 -0.80
C LEU A 46 -5.34 10.13 -0.40
N THR A 47 -4.90 11.36 -0.19
CA THR A 47 -3.51 11.65 0.19
C THR A 47 -3.16 11.11 1.58
N SER A 48 -4.09 11.22 2.55
CA SER A 48 -3.85 10.71 3.90
C SER A 48 -3.78 9.18 3.92
N GLN A 49 -4.52 8.52 3.04
CA GLN A 49 -4.63 7.07 3.01
C GLN A 49 -3.66 6.39 2.02
N ALA A 50 -2.96 7.13 1.18
CA ALA A 50 -2.03 6.53 0.23
C ALA A 50 -0.91 5.72 0.94
N ILE A 51 -0.33 6.24 2.02
CA ILE A 51 0.72 5.57 2.79
C ILE A 51 0.17 4.38 3.59
N PRO A 52 -0.86 4.53 4.46
CA PRO A 52 -1.51 3.40 5.10
C PRO A 52 -2.02 2.35 4.10
N GLY A 53 -2.54 2.80 2.95
CA GLY A 53 -3.05 1.94 1.90
C GLY A 53 -1.99 1.05 1.26
N ILE A 54 -0.77 1.55 1.04
CA ILE A 54 0.35 0.71 0.55
C ILE A 54 0.70 -0.37 1.59
N VAL A 55 0.76 -0.03 2.86
CA VAL A 55 0.98 -1.01 3.94
C VAL A 55 -0.17 -2.02 3.99
N ALA A 56 -1.42 -1.56 3.82
CA ALA A 56 -2.61 -2.41 3.82
C ALA A 56 -2.58 -3.49 2.73
N LEU A 57 -1.97 -3.24 1.57
CA LEU A 57 -1.82 -4.26 0.52
C LEU A 57 -0.97 -5.44 1.00
N GLY A 58 0.15 -5.15 1.70
CA GLY A 58 1.03 -6.16 2.27
C GLY A 58 0.36 -6.93 3.41
N VAL A 59 -0.30 -6.21 4.31
CA VAL A 59 -1.05 -6.79 5.43
C VAL A 59 -2.21 -7.64 4.92
N ALA A 60 -2.93 -7.21 3.90
CA ALA A 60 -4.00 -8.00 3.30
C ALA A 60 -3.49 -9.32 2.71
N LEU A 61 -2.38 -9.28 1.95
CA LEU A 61 -1.72 -10.47 1.43
C LEU A 61 -1.35 -11.44 2.56
N LEU A 62 -0.74 -10.91 3.62
CA LEU A 62 -0.29 -11.69 4.77
C LEU A 62 -1.48 -12.28 5.55
N MET A 63 -2.53 -11.49 5.80
CA MET A 63 -3.75 -11.95 6.47
C MET A 63 -4.48 -13.02 5.66
N ILE A 64 -4.53 -12.92 4.33
CA ILE A 64 -5.09 -13.97 3.47
C ILE A 64 -4.28 -15.26 3.63
N SER A 65 -2.96 -15.20 3.84
CA SER A 65 -2.14 -16.39 4.14
C SER A 65 -2.32 -16.95 5.55
N GLY A 66 -3.14 -16.29 6.40
CA GLY A 66 -3.45 -16.70 7.77
C GLY A 66 -2.50 -16.15 8.84
N GLU A 67 -1.66 -15.17 8.50
CA GLU A 67 -0.65 -14.60 9.40
C GLU A 67 -0.85 -13.11 9.63
N PHE A 68 -0.26 -12.57 10.71
CA PHE A 68 -0.33 -11.16 11.08
C PHE A 68 1.07 -10.57 11.25
N ASP A 69 1.23 -9.30 10.88
CA ASP A 69 2.45 -8.55 11.15
C ASP A 69 2.14 -7.23 11.88
N LEU A 70 2.40 -7.22 13.18
CA LEU A 70 2.28 -6.03 14.01
C LEU A 70 3.50 -5.11 13.90
N SER A 71 4.59 -5.58 13.30
CA SER A 71 5.84 -4.80 13.22
C SER A 71 5.87 -3.81 12.05
N VAL A 72 4.86 -3.80 11.15
CA VAL A 72 4.84 -2.97 9.93
C VAL A 72 5.06 -1.47 10.22
N GLY A 73 4.53 -0.95 11.33
CA GLY A 73 4.75 0.44 11.73
C GLY A 73 6.19 0.74 12.12
N SER A 74 6.86 -0.22 12.79
CA SER A 74 8.28 -0.10 13.14
C SER A 74 9.20 -0.33 11.93
N ILE A 75 8.83 -1.25 11.02
CA ILE A 75 9.52 -1.45 9.74
C ILE A 75 9.50 -0.17 8.90
N LEU A 76 8.34 0.50 8.81
CA LEU A 76 8.21 1.81 8.16
C LEU A 76 9.17 2.82 8.78
N GLY A 77 9.25 2.89 10.12
CA GLY A 77 10.16 3.80 10.84
C GLY A 77 11.62 3.52 10.54
N VAL A 78 12.08 2.26 10.65
CA VAL A 78 13.48 1.86 10.36
C VAL A 78 13.84 2.14 8.90
N ALA A 79 12.98 1.80 7.95
CA ALA A 79 13.23 2.04 6.53
C ALA A 79 13.34 3.54 6.21
N SER A 80 12.49 4.37 6.85
CA SER A 80 12.58 5.83 6.77
C SER A 80 13.92 6.35 7.27
N LEU A 81 14.39 5.80 8.39
CA LEU A 81 15.67 6.16 8.99
C LEU A 81 16.85 5.74 8.10
N VAL A 82 16.87 4.50 7.61
CA VAL A 82 17.91 4.00 6.70
C VAL A 82 18.00 4.86 5.44
N PHE A 83 16.83 5.20 4.86
CA PHE A 83 16.79 6.09 3.69
C PHE A 83 17.40 7.46 4.00
N LEU A 84 16.97 8.10 5.08
CA LEU A 84 17.46 9.43 5.44
C LEU A 84 18.97 9.38 5.75
N GLU A 85 19.41 8.45 6.56
CA GLU A 85 20.83 8.32 6.99
C GLU A 85 21.76 8.12 5.80
N LEU A 86 21.44 7.18 4.90
CA LEU A 86 22.26 6.94 3.71
C LEU A 86 22.26 8.14 2.75
N ALA A 87 21.13 8.79 2.58
CA ALA A 87 21.03 9.97 1.72
C ALA A 87 21.82 11.17 2.29
N THR A 88 22.09 11.19 3.60
CA THR A 88 22.91 12.21 4.26
C THR A 88 24.41 11.95 4.10
N HIS A 89 24.80 10.70 3.83
CA HIS A 89 26.20 10.29 3.62
C HIS A 89 26.58 10.21 2.13
N GLU A 90 26.02 11.11 1.32
CA GLU A 90 26.31 11.23 -0.12
C GLU A 90 26.02 9.97 -0.95
N VAL A 91 25.30 9.01 -0.39
CA VAL A 91 24.78 7.87 -1.17
C VAL A 91 23.71 8.37 -2.12
N SER A 92 23.73 7.90 -3.37
CA SER A 92 22.74 8.33 -4.34
C SER A 92 21.32 8.11 -3.80
N PRO A 93 20.39 9.06 -3.96
CA PRO A 93 19.06 9.01 -3.35
C PRO A 93 18.27 7.75 -3.74
N LEU A 94 18.48 7.23 -4.96
CA LEU A 94 17.86 6.01 -5.44
C LEU A 94 18.43 4.78 -4.71
N ALA A 95 19.76 4.73 -4.49
CA ALA A 95 20.39 3.64 -3.75
C ALA A 95 19.97 3.68 -2.28
N ALA A 96 19.88 4.87 -1.67
CA ALA A 96 19.40 5.05 -0.31
C ALA A 96 17.93 4.58 -0.15
N ALA A 97 17.06 4.94 -1.10
CA ALA A 97 15.66 4.48 -1.12
C ALA A 97 15.58 2.94 -1.28
N SER A 98 16.38 2.38 -2.19
CA SER A 98 16.46 0.93 -2.40
C SER A 98 16.96 0.19 -1.16
N ALA A 99 17.95 0.74 -0.47
CA ALA A 99 18.46 0.20 0.81
C ALA A 99 17.39 0.24 1.91
N GLY A 100 16.61 1.32 2.00
CA GLY A 100 15.47 1.41 2.92
C GLY A 100 14.44 0.29 2.66
N VAL A 101 14.07 0.07 1.40
CA VAL A 101 13.15 -1.01 1.02
C VAL A 101 13.77 -2.39 1.29
N ALA A 102 15.03 -2.59 0.98
CA ALA A 102 15.75 -3.85 1.25
C ALA A 102 15.81 -4.15 2.76
N ALA A 103 16.02 -3.13 3.61
CA ALA A 103 15.96 -3.28 5.05
C ALA A 103 14.58 -3.78 5.52
N GLY A 104 13.49 -3.26 4.95
CA GLY A 104 12.15 -3.75 5.26
C GLY A 104 11.90 -5.18 4.78
N CYS A 105 12.35 -5.53 3.58
CA CYS A 105 12.31 -6.92 3.11
C CYS A 105 13.08 -7.86 4.04
N PHE A 106 14.24 -7.43 4.52
CA PHE A 106 15.06 -8.19 5.45
C PHE A 106 14.37 -8.37 6.82
N MET A 107 13.76 -7.32 7.37
CA MET A 107 12.96 -7.41 8.60
C MET A 107 11.76 -8.33 8.43
N GLY A 108 11.06 -8.26 7.31
CA GLY A 108 10.00 -9.20 6.97
C GLY A 108 10.51 -10.64 6.84
N LEU A 109 11.71 -10.84 6.24
CA LEU A 109 12.36 -12.15 6.19
C LEU A 109 12.65 -12.71 7.59
N ILE A 110 13.13 -11.88 8.52
CA ILE A 110 13.35 -12.28 9.91
C ILE A 110 12.03 -12.78 10.52
N ASN A 111 10.93 -12.02 10.38
CA ASN A 111 9.62 -12.41 10.90
C ASN A 111 9.16 -13.75 10.32
N GLY A 112 9.25 -13.91 8.99
CA GLY A 112 8.85 -15.13 8.31
C GLY A 112 9.68 -16.34 8.69
N LEU A 113 11.01 -16.20 8.82
CA LEU A 113 11.89 -17.27 9.24
C LEU A 113 11.66 -17.66 10.71
N LEU A 114 11.48 -16.69 11.61
CA LEU A 114 11.13 -16.95 13.00
C LEU A 114 9.83 -17.72 13.11
N LEU A 115 8.81 -17.38 12.32
CA LEU A 115 7.54 -18.08 12.30
C LEU A 115 7.70 -19.56 11.91
N VAL A 116 8.41 -19.81 10.82
CA VAL A 116 8.58 -21.17 10.29
C VAL A 116 9.45 -22.01 11.22
N TRP A 117 10.50 -21.44 11.78
CA TRP A 117 11.44 -22.12 12.64
C TRP A 117 10.87 -22.44 14.02
N THR A 118 10.23 -21.44 14.67
CA THR A 118 9.75 -21.60 16.05
C THR A 118 8.34 -22.16 16.12
N ARG A 119 7.53 -21.99 15.06
CA ARG A 119 6.09 -22.32 15.01
C ARG A 119 5.26 -21.58 16.06
N ILE A 120 5.80 -20.50 16.62
CA ILE A 120 5.07 -19.59 17.50
C ILE A 120 4.09 -18.77 16.66
N PRO A 121 2.87 -18.47 17.16
CA PRO A 121 1.92 -17.64 16.43
C PRO A 121 2.52 -16.30 15.99
N SER A 122 2.23 -15.89 14.74
CA SER A 122 2.84 -14.71 14.11
C SER A 122 2.65 -13.42 14.91
N PHE A 123 1.48 -13.24 15.55
CA PHE A 123 1.23 -12.05 16.34
C PHE A 123 2.19 -11.90 17.54
N ILE A 124 2.63 -13.01 18.15
CA ILE A 124 3.60 -12.97 19.26
C ILE A 124 4.99 -12.59 18.73
N ILE A 125 5.42 -13.21 17.62
CA ILE A 125 6.70 -12.92 16.97
C ILE A 125 6.74 -11.46 16.55
N THR A 126 5.71 -11.00 15.84
CA THR A 126 5.68 -9.65 15.28
C THR A 126 5.45 -8.57 16.34
N LEU A 127 4.82 -8.90 17.48
CA LEU A 127 4.78 -8.04 18.65
C LEU A 127 6.19 -7.87 19.26
N GLY A 128 6.94 -8.96 19.37
CA GLY A 128 8.33 -8.92 19.84
C GLY A 128 9.22 -8.10 18.91
N THR A 129 9.15 -8.36 17.60
CA THR A 129 9.96 -7.64 16.61
C THR A 129 9.50 -6.19 16.43
N LEU A 130 8.23 -5.86 16.63
CA LEU A 130 7.73 -4.48 16.72
C LEU A 130 8.54 -3.69 17.74
N LEU A 131 8.72 -4.25 18.97
CA LEU A 131 9.45 -3.59 20.05
C LEU A 131 10.94 -3.49 19.71
N VAL A 132 11.55 -4.55 19.16
CA VAL A 132 12.97 -4.55 18.76
C VAL A 132 13.22 -3.50 17.67
N PHE A 133 12.42 -3.51 16.59
CA PHE A 133 12.58 -2.56 15.48
C PHE A 133 12.27 -1.12 15.92
N ARG A 134 11.32 -0.94 16.84
CA ARG A 134 11.04 0.37 17.44
C ARG A 134 12.22 0.86 18.27
N ALA A 135 12.85 -0.01 19.05
CA ALA A 135 14.02 0.33 19.82
C ALA A 135 15.20 0.77 18.92
N ILE A 136 15.38 0.15 17.74
CA ILE A 136 16.37 0.60 16.75
C ILE A 136 16.11 2.06 16.34
N CYS A 137 14.88 2.42 16.01
CA CYS A 137 14.55 3.80 15.65
C CYS A 137 14.83 4.78 16.79
N LEU A 138 14.43 4.43 18.01
CA LEU A 138 14.57 5.31 19.18
C LEU A 138 16.03 5.49 19.59
N THR A 139 16.86 4.44 19.47
CA THR A 139 18.29 4.50 19.83
C THR A 139 19.14 5.17 18.77
N ALA A 140 18.81 4.98 17.49
CA ALA A 140 19.53 5.60 16.39
C ALA A 140 19.32 7.12 16.32
N ILE A 141 18.13 7.60 16.72
CA ILE A 141 17.85 9.05 16.79
C ILE A 141 17.99 9.52 18.24
N SER A 142 19.22 9.93 18.60
CA SER A 142 19.53 10.40 19.94
C SER A 142 18.57 11.52 20.41
N GLY A 143 17.98 11.33 21.61
CA GLY A 143 17.09 12.32 22.22
C GLY A 143 15.69 12.36 21.67
N GLY A 144 15.27 11.40 20.82
CA GLY A 144 13.91 11.32 20.28
C GLY A 144 13.50 12.50 19.39
N ARG A 145 14.46 13.28 18.89
CA ARG A 145 14.21 14.46 18.05
C ARG A 145 13.74 14.07 16.66
N ILE A 146 12.97 14.94 16.02
CA ILE A 146 12.65 14.81 14.61
C ILE A 146 13.86 15.24 13.79
N VAL A 147 14.40 14.36 12.94
CA VAL A 147 15.49 14.69 12.01
C VAL A 147 14.86 15.17 10.70
N ARG A 148 15.21 16.40 10.28
CA ARG A 148 14.68 17.01 9.06
C ARG A 148 15.70 16.88 7.93
N TRP A 149 15.20 16.76 6.71
CA TRP A 149 16.04 16.79 5.51
C TRP A 149 16.85 18.10 5.42
N SER A 150 16.23 19.23 5.78
CA SER A 150 16.91 20.54 5.81
C SER A 150 18.09 20.64 6.77
N ASP A 151 18.14 19.77 7.79
CA ASP A 151 19.25 19.73 8.75
C ASP A 151 20.49 19.07 8.13
N VAL A 152 20.32 18.38 7.03
CA VAL A 152 21.31 17.55 6.37
C VAL A 152 21.66 18.03 4.96
N SER A 153 20.66 18.43 4.18
CA SER A 153 20.83 18.90 2.80
C SER A 153 19.98 20.14 2.53
N ARG A 154 20.53 21.07 1.76
CA ARG A 154 19.81 22.29 1.33
C ARG A 154 19.03 22.11 0.04
N THR A 155 19.30 21.03 -0.70
CA THR A 155 18.67 20.74 -2.00
C THR A 155 17.89 19.43 -1.95
N ASP A 156 16.80 19.35 -2.69
CA ASP A 156 16.06 18.09 -2.85
C ASP A 156 16.93 17.09 -3.64
N PRO A 157 16.81 15.78 -3.35
CA PRO A 157 17.63 14.76 -3.99
C PRO A 157 17.25 14.59 -5.46
N VAL A 158 18.23 14.80 -6.32
CA VAL A 158 18.07 14.67 -7.77
C VAL A 158 18.77 13.40 -8.25
N VAL A 159 18.09 12.63 -9.09
CA VAL A 159 18.65 11.47 -9.77
C VAL A 159 18.90 11.81 -11.23
N LEU A 160 20.13 11.68 -11.67
CA LEU A 160 20.49 11.82 -13.07
C LEU A 160 20.35 10.44 -13.74
N VAL A 161 19.41 10.33 -14.65
CA VAL A 161 19.21 9.10 -15.43
C VAL A 161 19.66 9.37 -16.86
N PRO A 162 20.65 8.63 -17.38
CA PRO A 162 21.02 8.74 -18.79
C PRO A 162 19.79 8.57 -19.67
N GLY A 163 19.58 9.47 -20.65
CA GLY A 163 18.37 9.48 -21.46
C GLY A 163 18.11 8.15 -22.17
N LEU A 164 19.17 7.47 -22.63
CA LEU A 164 19.06 6.11 -23.21
C LEU A 164 18.55 5.07 -22.19
N VAL A 165 18.95 5.15 -20.92
CA VAL A 165 18.49 4.23 -19.86
C VAL A 165 17.02 4.54 -19.52
N ALA A 166 16.66 5.80 -19.43
CA ALA A 166 15.27 6.22 -19.21
C ALA A 166 14.36 5.71 -20.33
N LEU A 167 14.79 5.87 -21.59
CA LEU A 167 14.06 5.36 -22.75
C LEU A 167 13.95 3.83 -22.73
N ALA A 168 15.03 3.11 -22.41
CA ALA A 168 15.02 1.64 -22.31
C ALA A 168 14.05 1.15 -21.21
N LEU A 169 14.04 1.82 -20.05
CA LEU A 169 13.08 1.52 -18.97
C LEU A 169 11.63 1.78 -19.40
N CYS A 170 11.36 2.89 -20.08
CA CYS A 170 10.03 3.19 -20.61
C CYS A 170 9.57 2.13 -21.62
N ILE A 171 10.46 1.71 -22.53
CA ILE A 171 10.17 0.64 -23.50
C ILE A 171 9.93 -0.69 -22.79
N ALA A 172 10.75 -1.05 -21.79
CA ALA A 172 10.58 -2.27 -21.02
C ALA A 172 9.23 -2.30 -20.29
N VAL A 173 8.85 -1.19 -19.61
CA VAL A 173 7.54 -1.05 -18.97
C VAL A 173 6.41 -1.17 -19.99
N ALA A 174 6.54 -0.52 -21.14
CA ALA A 174 5.58 -0.61 -22.24
C ALA A 174 5.39 -2.05 -22.74
N VAL A 175 6.48 -2.77 -22.95
CA VAL A 175 6.47 -4.17 -23.40
C VAL A 175 5.79 -5.07 -22.36
N VAL A 176 6.11 -4.90 -21.08
CA VAL A 176 5.48 -5.66 -19.98
C VAL A 176 3.98 -5.38 -19.92
N LEU A 177 3.57 -4.10 -20.03
CA LEU A 177 2.17 -3.71 -20.02
C LEU A 177 1.41 -4.25 -21.23
N LEU A 178 2.00 -4.20 -22.43
CA LEU A 178 1.43 -4.77 -23.64
C LEU A 178 1.34 -6.29 -23.56
N TRP A 179 2.36 -6.94 -23.02
CA TRP A 179 2.36 -8.39 -22.82
C TRP A 179 1.27 -8.83 -21.85
N THR A 180 1.15 -8.17 -20.71
CA THR A 180 0.09 -8.43 -19.72
C THR A 180 -1.30 -8.15 -20.30
N ALA A 181 -1.48 -7.07 -21.05
CA ALA A 181 -2.74 -6.75 -21.73
C ALA A 181 -3.12 -7.81 -22.78
N ARG A 182 -2.14 -8.33 -23.52
CA ARG A 182 -2.34 -9.40 -24.51
C ARG A 182 -2.68 -10.74 -23.87
N ASP A 183 -2.08 -11.05 -22.73
CA ASP A 183 -2.36 -12.28 -21.98
C ASP A 183 -3.76 -12.23 -21.31
N LEU A 184 -4.16 -11.08 -20.81
CA LEU A 184 -5.53 -10.82 -20.33
C LEU A 184 -6.57 -10.96 -21.44
N GLY A 185 -6.23 -10.63 -22.69
CA GLY A 185 -7.10 -10.81 -23.87
C GLY A 185 -7.25 -12.27 -24.30
N ARG A 186 -6.30 -13.15 -23.99
CA ARG A 186 -6.35 -14.60 -24.28
C ARG A 186 -7.23 -15.39 -23.29
N TYR A 187 -7.37 -14.89 -22.08
CA TYR A 187 -8.27 -15.50 -21.09
C TYR A 187 -9.71 -15.06 -21.44
N ARG A 188 -10.57 -16.01 -21.86
CA ARG A 188 -12.01 -15.75 -22.07
C ARG A 188 -12.67 -15.43 -20.74
N PRO A 189 -12.95 -14.17 -20.40
CA PRO A 189 -13.65 -13.86 -19.17
C PRO A 189 -15.13 -14.22 -19.35
N GLN A 190 -15.70 -14.91 -18.37
CA GLN A 190 -17.11 -15.27 -18.33
C GLN A 190 -18.07 -14.06 -18.24
N ASN A 191 -17.55 -12.84 -18.05
CA ASN A 191 -18.34 -11.63 -17.87
C ASN A 191 -17.90 -10.50 -18.82
N ARG A 192 -18.86 -9.87 -19.54
CA ARG A 192 -18.64 -8.73 -20.43
C ARG A 192 -18.05 -7.50 -19.70
N PHE A 193 -18.30 -7.35 -18.39
CA PHE A 193 -17.78 -6.26 -17.56
C PHE A 193 -16.27 -6.34 -17.36
N THR A 194 -15.73 -7.53 -17.09
CA THR A 194 -14.27 -7.75 -16.95
C THR A 194 -13.52 -7.57 -18.27
N LEU A 195 -14.16 -7.86 -19.40
CA LEU A 195 -13.63 -7.58 -20.74
C LEU A 195 -13.54 -6.07 -21.02
N GLY A 196 -14.54 -5.29 -20.59
CA GLY A 196 -14.55 -3.82 -20.71
C GLY A 196 -13.41 -3.20 -19.89
N LEU A 197 -13.26 -3.62 -18.64
CA LEU A 197 -12.22 -3.11 -17.73
C LEU A 197 -10.81 -3.46 -18.20
N SER A 198 -10.58 -4.67 -18.74
CA SER A 198 -9.28 -5.07 -19.30
C SER A 198 -8.92 -4.30 -20.58
N ARG A 199 -9.90 -3.98 -21.42
CA ARG A 199 -9.70 -3.15 -22.64
C ARG A 199 -9.43 -1.70 -22.29
N LEU A 200 -10.13 -1.13 -21.29
CA LEU A 200 -9.86 0.23 -20.78
C LEU A 200 -8.47 0.32 -20.14
N GLY A 201 -8.08 -0.70 -19.36
CA GLY A 201 -6.73 -0.79 -18.79
C GLY A 201 -5.65 -0.88 -19.86
N ALA A 202 -5.83 -1.73 -20.88
CA ALA A 202 -4.90 -1.84 -22.01
C ALA A 202 -4.81 -0.55 -22.83
N GLY A 203 -5.95 0.13 -23.06
CA GLY A 203 -5.99 1.44 -23.72
C GLY A 203 -5.30 2.54 -22.92
N GLY A 204 -5.51 2.58 -21.61
CA GLY A 204 -4.84 3.51 -20.69
C GLY A 204 -3.32 3.28 -20.64
N CYS A 205 -2.89 2.04 -20.61
CA CYS A 205 -1.46 1.68 -20.68
C CYS A 205 -0.84 2.09 -22.02
N LEU A 206 -1.55 1.90 -23.12
CA LEU A 206 -1.08 2.32 -24.45
C LEU A 206 -0.94 3.85 -24.54
N LEU A 207 -1.92 4.60 -24.07
CA LEU A 207 -1.88 6.07 -24.03
C LEU A 207 -0.75 6.58 -23.12
N ALA A 208 -0.57 5.98 -21.95
CA ALA A 208 0.55 6.31 -21.07
C ALA A 208 1.90 6.03 -21.72
N THR A 209 2.03 4.90 -22.43
CA THR A 209 3.24 4.56 -23.20
C THR A 209 3.53 5.56 -24.30
N VAL A 210 2.51 5.95 -25.08
CA VAL A 210 2.65 6.94 -26.17
C VAL A 210 3.00 8.32 -25.59
N ALA A 211 2.39 8.71 -24.48
CA ALA A 211 2.69 9.97 -23.81
C ALA A 211 4.13 10.01 -23.28
N VAL A 212 4.59 8.92 -22.63
CA VAL A 212 5.97 8.82 -22.13
C VAL A 212 6.98 8.79 -23.28
N LEU A 213 6.71 8.05 -24.35
CA LEU A 213 7.56 8.05 -25.55
C LEU A 213 7.60 9.42 -26.23
N GLY A 214 6.46 10.09 -26.37
CA GLY A 214 6.39 11.43 -26.96
C GLY A 214 7.16 12.46 -26.13
N TRP A 215 7.06 12.36 -24.80
CA TRP A 215 7.80 13.21 -23.89
C TRP A 215 9.30 12.92 -23.92
N SER A 216 9.71 11.64 -23.96
CA SER A 216 11.12 11.24 -24.06
C SER A 216 11.80 11.70 -25.34
N LEU A 217 11.07 11.67 -26.47
CA LEU A 217 11.58 12.17 -27.76
C LEU A 217 11.72 13.69 -27.78
N GLY A 218 10.82 14.42 -27.06
CA GLY A 218 10.86 15.86 -26.95
C GLY A 218 11.92 16.40 -26.00
N ALA A 219 12.30 15.64 -24.96
CA ALA A 219 13.27 16.03 -23.94
C ALA A 219 14.76 15.80 -24.34
N GLY A 220 15.03 15.18 -25.49
CA GLY A 220 16.38 14.85 -25.95
C GLY A 220 16.90 13.50 -25.42
N ILE A 221 17.12 12.56 -26.34
CA ILE A 221 17.50 11.17 -26.00
C ILE A 221 18.92 11.07 -25.42
N PHE A 222 19.77 12.04 -25.72
CA PHE A 222 21.19 12.03 -25.33
C PHE A 222 21.47 12.87 -24.08
N GLU A 223 20.52 13.69 -23.63
CA GLU A 223 20.67 14.47 -22.40
C GLU A 223 20.28 13.65 -21.17
N PRO A 224 20.99 13.79 -20.01
CA PRO A 224 20.60 13.14 -18.79
C PRO A 224 19.28 13.73 -18.28
N TRP A 225 18.33 12.87 -17.96
CA TRP A 225 17.09 13.30 -17.32
C TRP A 225 17.34 13.60 -15.86
N VAL A 226 16.98 14.80 -15.48
CA VAL A 226 17.03 15.28 -14.09
C VAL A 226 15.71 14.94 -13.43
N ILE A 227 15.71 13.93 -12.57
CA ILE A 227 14.50 13.44 -11.87
C ILE A 227 14.59 13.90 -10.42
N ASP A 228 13.66 14.76 -10.00
CA ASP A 228 13.43 15.03 -8.59
C ASP A 228 12.81 13.82 -7.92
N LEU A 229 13.58 13.11 -7.09
CA LEU A 229 13.13 11.90 -6.41
C LEU A 229 11.94 12.15 -5.49
N PHE A 230 11.94 13.26 -4.76
CA PHE A 230 10.83 13.61 -3.87
C PHE A 230 9.57 13.93 -4.67
N GLY A 231 9.73 14.62 -5.81
CA GLY A 231 8.64 14.91 -6.73
C GLY A 231 7.99 13.66 -7.28
N VAL A 232 8.80 12.74 -7.81
CA VAL A 232 8.30 11.49 -8.41
C VAL A 232 7.68 10.54 -7.38
N LEU A 233 8.30 10.41 -6.21
CA LEU A 233 7.81 9.49 -5.19
C LEU A 233 6.59 10.03 -4.44
N ASN A 234 6.59 11.31 -4.04
CA ASN A 234 5.46 11.87 -3.29
C ASN A 234 5.26 13.38 -3.49
N GLY A 235 5.61 13.90 -4.67
CA GLY A 235 5.37 15.29 -5.04
C GLY A 235 3.89 15.61 -5.14
N ARG A 236 3.60 16.92 -5.18
CA ARG A 236 2.26 17.44 -5.40
C ARG A 236 1.91 17.33 -6.89
N ILE A 237 0.71 16.86 -7.19
CA ILE A 237 0.14 16.86 -8.53
C ILE A 237 -0.65 18.15 -8.69
N ASP A 238 -0.23 19.03 -9.58
CA ASP A 238 -0.93 20.28 -9.85
C ASP A 238 -2.06 20.05 -10.85
N ILE A 239 -3.28 19.97 -10.31
CA ILE A 239 -4.52 19.81 -11.10
C ILE A 239 -5.32 21.13 -11.11
N GLY A 240 -4.68 22.24 -10.69
CA GLY A 240 -5.32 23.54 -10.50
C GLY A 240 -5.72 23.83 -9.05
N ALA A 241 -5.78 25.12 -8.71
CA ALA A 241 -5.93 25.59 -7.34
C ALA A 241 -7.22 25.14 -6.62
N ALA A 242 -8.27 24.80 -7.35
CA ALA A 242 -9.56 24.36 -6.80
C ALA A 242 -9.60 22.87 -6.43
N ALA A 243 -8.70 22.05 -7.01
CA ALA A 243 -8.79 20.60 -6.92
C ALA A 243 -8.21 19.98 -5.63
N GLY A 244 -7.46 20.74 -4.84
CA GLY A 244 -6.85 20.22 -3.61
C GLY A 244 -5.41 19.71 -3.78
N ASN A 245 -4.85 19.10 -2.72
CA ASN A 245 -3.45 18.68 -2.65
C ASN A 245 -3.31 17.18 -2.96
N PHE A 246 -3.50 16.78 -4.20
CA PHE A 246 -3.22 15.41 -4.65
C PHE A 246 -1.72 15.16 -4.68
N ARG A 247 -1.31 13.91 -4.39
CA ARG A 247 0.08 13.51 -4.33
C ARG A 247 0.37 12.26 -5.17
N MET A 248 1.61 12.15 -5.65
CA MET A 248 2.09 11.01 -6.43
C MET A 248 1.95 9.67 -5.69
N SER A 249 2.01 9.67 -4.36
CA SER A 249 1.76 8.47 -3.54
C SER A 249 0.39 7.81 -3.78
N ILE A 250 -0.63 8.58 -4.20
CA ILE A 250 -1.94 8.02 -4.57
C ILE A 250 -1.80 7.14 -5.82
N ILE A 251 -1.04 7.61 -6.81
CA ILE A 251 -0.79 6.86 -8.05
C ILE A 251 -0.03 5.58 -7.72
N TRP A 252 1.03 5.65 -6.90
CA TRP A 252 1.77 4.48 -6.44
C TRP A 252 0.88 3.47 -5.71
N TRP A 253 0.02 3.94 -4.82
CA TRP A 253 -0.93 3.08 -4.11
C TRP A 253 -1.86 2.35 -5.07
N LEU A 254 -2.47 3.05 -6.04
CA LEU A 254 -3.39 2.44 -7.01
C LEU A 254 -2.68 1.48 -7.97
N VAL A 255 -1.47 1.83 -8.43
CA VAL A 255 -0.66 0.94 -9.28
C VAL A 255 -0.28 -0.33 -8.52
N LEU A 256 0.20 -0.20 -7.29
CA LEU A 256 0.50 -1.35 -6.43
C LEU A 256 -0.76 -2.18 -6.14
N ALA A 257 -1.89 -1.55 -5.87
CA ALA A 257 -3.15 -2.27 -5.67
C ALA A 257 -3.54 -3.10 -6.91
N ALA A 258 -3.40 -2.54 -8.11
CA ALA A 258 -3.65 -3.28 -9.34
C ALA A 258 -2.67 -4.46 -9.52
N LEU A 259 -1.37 -4.24 -9.27
CA LEU A 259 -0.34 -5.29 -9.35
C LEU A 259 -0.60 -6.41 -8.34
N PHE A 260 -0.91 -6.08 -7.08
CA PHE A 260 -1.19 -7.07 -6.04
C PHE A 260 -2.53 -7.78 -6.24
N HIS A 261 -3.52 -7.10 -6.81
CA HIS A 261 -4.75 -7.75 -7.24
C HIS A 261 -4.48 -8.82 -8.31
N LEU A 262 -3.68 -8.49 -9.32
CA LEU A 262 -3.26 -9.45 -10.35
C LEU A 262 -2.39 -10.57 -9.76
N LEU A 263 -1.47 -10.26 -8.87
CA LEU A 263 -0.63 -11.23 -8.16
C LEU A 263 -1.51 -12.28 -7.44
N LEU A 264 -2.49 -11.83 -6.67
CA LEU A 264 -3.37 -12.73 -5.92
C LEU A 264 -4.31 -13.53 -6.82
N THR A 265 -4.88 -12.91 -7.86
CA THR A 265 -5.95 -13.53 -8.66
C THR A 265 -5.47 -14.31 -9.87
N ARG A 266 -4.23 -14.06 -10.34
CA ARG A 266 -3.74 -14.58 -11.63
C ARG A 266 -2.45 -15.39 -11.53
N THR A 267 -1.84 -15.53 -10.34
CA THR A 267 -0.58 -16.26 -10.22
C THR A 267 -0.70 -17.52 -9.37
N ARG A 268 0.26 -18.44 -9.55
CA ARG A 268 0.40 -19.64 -8.70
C ARG A 268 0.68 -19.26 -7.24
N PHE A 269 1.40 -18.16 -7.02
CA PHE A 269 1.68 -17.66 -5.68
C PHE A 269 0.39 -17.19 -4.98
N GLY A 270 -0.48 -16.46 -5.68
CA GLY A 270 -1.79 -16.06 -5.13
C GLY A 270 -2.64 -17.25 -4.72
N ASN A 271 -2.71 -18.30 -5.57
CA ASN A 271 -3.40 -19.54 -5.22
C ASN A 271 -2.79 -20.22 -3.98
N ALA A 272 -1.45 -20.22 -3.86
CA ALA A 272 -0.75 -20.77 -2.70
C ALA A 272 -1.07 -19.96 -1.42
N VAL A 273 -1.17 -18.61 -1.51
CA VAL A 273 -1.55 -17.74 -0.40
C VAL A 273 -2.94 -18.08 0.12
N PHE A 274 -3.95 -18.19 -0.76
CA PHE A 274 -5.30 -18.59 -0.37
C PHE A 274 -5.37 -20.01 0.22
N ALA A 275 -4.67 -20.95 -0.39
CA ALA A 275 -4.64 -22.34 0.08
C ALA A 275 -3.96 -22.43 1.47
N THR A 276 -2.86 -21.72 1.67
CA THR A 276 -2.10 -21.67 2.94
C THR A 276 -2.97 -21.14 4.07
N GLY A 277 -3.70 -20.03 3.85
CA GLY A 277 -4.55 -19.44 4.87
C GLY A 277 -5.86 -20.18 5.10
N GLY A 278 -6.41 -20.86 4.06
CA GLY A 278 -7.66 -21.61 4.18
C GLY A 278 -7.49 -22.90 4.99
N HIS A 279 -6.57 -23.74 4.57
CA HIS A 279 -6.24 -24.99 5.29
C HIS A 279 -4.80 -25.43 4.96
N GLY A 280 -3.84 -24.96 5.75
CA GLY A 280 -2.41 -25.18 5.47
C GLY A 280 -2.00 -26.64 5.39
N GLU A 281 -2.56 -27.55 6.20
CA GLU A 281 -2.25 -29.00 6.14
C GLU A 281 -2.74 -29.61 4.84
N ALA A 282 -3.97 -29.32 4.43
CA ALA A 282 -4.50 -29.80 3.16
C ALA A 282 -3.72 -29.22 1.97
N ALA A 283 -3.28 -27.95 2.05
CA ALA A 283 -2.45 -27.31 1.04
C ALA A 283 -1.09 -28.03 0.90
N ARG A 284 -0.43 -28.40 2.02
CA ARG A 284 0.78 -29.21 2.02
C ARG A 284 0.58 -30.57 1.36
N ALA A 285 -0.53 -31.25 1.68
CA ALA A 285 -0.87 -32.55 1.06
C ALA A 285 -1.05 -32.45 -0.46
N GLN A 286 -1.43 -31.27 -0.97
CA GLN A 286 -1.55 -30.96 -2.40
C GLN A 286 -0.25 -30.43 -3.02
N GLY A 287 0.87 -30.44 -2.28
CA GLY A 287 2.20 -30.03 -2.78
C GLY A 287 2.46 -28.51 -2.71
N VAL A 288 1.64 -27.75 -1.99
CA VAL A 288 1.93 -26.33 -1.75
C VAL A 288 2.98 -26.18 -0.65
N ASP A 289 4.05 -25.46 -0.93
CA ASP A 289 5.05 -25.10 0.07
C ASP A 289 4.53 -23.95 0.94
N VAL A 290 3.82 -24.32 2.02
CA VAL A 290 3.16 -23.41 2.95
C VAL A 290 4.19 -22.52 3.66
N ASP A 291 5.32 -23.09 4.08
CA ASP A 291 6.33 -22.37 4.85
C ASP A 291 7.00 -21.30 3.98
N ARG A 292 7.38 -21.65 2.75
CA ARG A 292 7.92 -20.70 1.79
C ARG A 292 6.89 -19.62 1.42
N THR A 293 5.61 -19.97 1.28
CA THR A 293 4.54 -19.01 0.98
C THR A 293 4.41 -17.97 2.09
N ARG A 294 4.44 -18.41 3.36
CA ARG A 294 4.41 -17.51 4.52
C ARG A 294 5.61 -16.58 4.56
N VAL A 295 6.83 -17.12 4.42
CA VAL A 295 8.06 -16.31 4.42
C VAL A 295 8.03 -15.24 3.32
N ILE A 296 7.65 -15.61 2.09
CA ILE A 296 7.54 -14.65 0.97
C ILE A 296 6.49 -13.58 1.29
N SER A 297 5.36 -13.95 1.89
CA SER A 297 4.30 -13.00 2.27
C SER A 297 4.80 -11.98 3.30
N PHE A 298 5.60 -12.41 4.29
CA PHE A 298 6.25 -11.50 5.24
C PHE A 298 7.27 -10.58 4.57
N VAL A 299 8.10 -11.09 3.67
CA VAL A 299 9.08 -10.28 2.92
C VAL A 299 8.37 -9.19 2.09
N ILE A 300 7.29 -9.55 1.42
CA ILE A 300 6.49 -8.60 0.64
C ILE A 300 5.84 -7.56 1.57
N CYS A 301 5.26 -7.98 2.69
CA CYS A 301 4.64 -7.10 3.67
C CYS A 301 5.64 -6.09 4.22
N GLY A 302 6.82 -6.56 4.65
CA GLY A 302 7.91 -5.71 5.13
C GLY A 302 8.44 -4.76 4.06
N GLY A 303 8.57 -5.24 2.82
CA GLY A 303 8.98 -4.40 1.68
C GLY A 303 8.00 -3.28 1.37
N LEU A 304 6.68 -3.55 1.42
CA LEU A 304 5.65 -2.53 1.22
C LEU A 304 5.58 -1.53 2.40
N ALA A 305 5.76 -2.00 3.64
CA ALA A 305 5.85 -1.13 4.79
C ALA A 305 7.08 -0.19 4.69
N ALA A 306 8.21 -0.72 4.24
CA ALA A 306 9.41 0.06 3.99
C ALA A 306 9.26 1.07 2.85
N LEU A 307 8.66 0.66 1.73
CA LEU A 307 8.35 1.56 0.62
C LEU A 307 7.44 2.70 1.09
N ALA A 308 6.42 2.39 1.89
CA ALA A 308 5.55 3.40 2.49
C ALA A 308 6.35 4.39 3.38
N GLY A 309 7.36 3.89 4.11
CA GLY A 309 8.28 4.71 4.89
C GLY A 309 9.11 5.68 4.04
N VAL A 310 9.72 5.19 2.95
CA VAL A 310 10.46 6.03 2.00
C VAL A 310 9.55 7.11 1.38
N LEU A 311 8.35 6.72 0.91
CA LEU A 311 7.37 7.67 0.37
C LEU A 311 6.93 8.71 1.39
N GLN A 312 6.86 8.33 2.67
CA GLN A 312 6.50 9.24 3.75
C GLN A 312 7.60 10.27 4.01
N VAL A 313 8.88 9.86 3.99
CA VAL A 313 10.03 10.81 4.08
C VAL A 313 10.01 11.78 2.91
N CYS A 314 9.76 11.30 1.70
CA CYS A 314 9.65 12.17 0.51
C CYS A 314 8.53 13.23 0.64
N ARG A 315 7.47 12.92 1.40
CA ARG A 315 6.38 13.87 1.68
C ARG A 315 6.72 14.89 2.76
N LEU A 316 7.23 14.38 3.90
CA LEU A 316 7.37 15.16 5.13
C LEU A 316 8.76 15.78 5.27
N LYS A 317 9.70 15.31 4.45
CA LYS A 317 11.11 15.70 4.49
C LYS A 317 11.68 15.60 5.92
N SER A 318 11.23 14.59 6.66
CA SER A 318 11.65 14.35 8.05
C SER A 318 11.40 12.92 8.47
N VAL A 319 12.20 12.45 9.42
CA VAL A 319 12.02 11.19 10.14
C VAL A 319 11.76 11.48 11.61
N ASP A 320 10.72 10.86 12.13
CA ASP A 320 10.30 10.88 13.51
C ASP A 320 10.41 9.45 14.06
N PRO A 321 11.12 9.19 15.15
CA PRO A 321 11.32 7.84 15.67
C PRO A 321 10.03 7.14 16.12
N LEU A 322 8.99 7.90 16.46
CA LEU A 322 7.66 7.38 16.81
C LEU A 322 6.73 7.25 15.60
N ARG A 323 7.20 7.60 14.41
CA ARG A 323 6.37 7.50 13.20
C ARG A 323 6.00 6.05 12.90
N GLY A 324 4.74 5.87 12.52
CA GLY A 324 4.17 4.54 12.29
C GLY A 324 3.65 3.86 13.55
N GLU A 325 3.71 4.49 14.73
CA GLU A 325 3.10 3.95 15.94
C GLU A 325 1.57 3.91 15.83
N GLY A 326 1.00 2.72 16.05
CA GLY A 326 -0.43 2.47 15.92
C GLY A 326 -0.90 2.28 14.47
N LEU A 327 -0.02 2.43 13.47
CA LEU A 327 -0.34 2.19 12.06
C LEU A 327 -0.72 0.74 11.81
N GLU A 328 -0.07 -0.20 12.51
CA GLU A 328 -0.36 -1.63 12.43
C GLU A 328 -1.83 -1.94 12.72
N LEU A 329 -2.38 -1.36 13.78
CA LEU A 329 -3.77 -1.56 14.16
C LEU A 329 -4.74 -0.88 13.18
N GLU A 330 -4.42 0.34 12.73
CA GLU A 330 -5.22 1.07 11.74
C GLU A 330 -5.31 0.29 10.42
N VAL A 331 -4.20 -0.26 9.96
CA VAL A 331 -4.12 -0.97 8.69
C VAL A 331 -4.82 -2.34 8.77
N ILE A 332 -4.61 -3.10 9.85
CA ILE A 332 -5.33 -4.37 10.08
C ILE A 332 -6.83 -4.11 10.12
N ALA A 333 -7.25 -3.06 10.85
CA ALA A 333 -8.64 -2.65 10.91
C ALA A 333 -9.22 -2.35 9.51
N ALA A 334 -8.51 -1.58 8.70
CA ALA A 334 -8.93 -1.25 7.34
C ALA A 334 -9.06 -2.50 6.46
N VAL A 335 -8.13 -3.46 6.58
CA VAL A 335 -8.14 -4.72 5.83
C VAL A 335 -9.30 -5.63 6.26
N VAL A 336 -9.62 -5.68 7.56
CA VAL A 336 -10.78 -6.42 8.10
C VAL A 336 -12.10 -5.79 7.64
N ILE A 337 -12.23 -4.46 7.76
CA ILE A 337 -13.38 -3.72 7.22
C ILE A 337 -13.52 -3.97 5.71
N GLY A 338 -12.39 -4.14 5.01
CA GLY A 338 -12.30 -4.52 3.60
C GLY A 338 -12.81 -5.95 3.29
N GLY A 339 -13.22 -6.74 4.29
CA GLY A 339 -13.77 -8.08 4.14
C GLY A 339 -12.72 -9.20 4.13
N THR A 340 -11.49 -8.94 4.57
CA THR A 340 -10.49 -9.99 4.76
C THR A 340 -10.70 -10.67 6.11
N LEU A 341 -10.81 -12.00 6.10
CA LEU A 341 -11.04 -12.78 7.31
C LEU A 341 -9.77 -12.87 8.17
N LEU A 342 -9.93 -12.72 9.49
CA LEU A 342 -8.85 -12.91 10.47
C LEU A 342 -8.30 -14.35 10.49
N LYS A 343 -9.11 -15.33 10.09
CA LYS A 343 -8.69 -16.75 10.03
C LYS A 343 -7.88 -17.10 8.78
N GLY A 344 -7.72 -16.16 7.84
CA GLY A 344 -7.07 -16.41 6.56
C GLY A 344 -7.96 -17.12 5.52
N GLY A 345 -7.37 -17.38 4.35
CA GLY A 345 -8.00 -18.11 3.25
C GLY A 345 -9.06 -17.32 2.46
N TYR A 346 -9.43 -16.13 2.89
CA TYR A 346 -10.44 -15.31 2.24
C TYR A 346 -10.14 -13.81 2.40
N GLY A 347 -10.23 -13.07 1.32
CA GLY A 347 -9.98 -11.63 1.30
C GLY A 347 -9.73 -11.12 -0.12
N SER A 348 -9.59 -9.79 -0.25
CA SER A 348 -9.39 -9.15 -1.55
C SER A 348 -8.55 -7.88 -1.41
N ILE A 349 -7.65 -7.64 -2.37
CA ILE A 349 -6.89 -6.38 -2.46
C ILE A 349 -7.83 -5.19 -2.69
N ILE A 350 -8.87 -5.37 -3.50
CA ILE A 350 -9.87 -4.33 -3.73
C ILE A 350 -10.58 -3.98 -2.42
N GLY A 351 -10.95 -5.00 -1.63
CA GLY A 351 -11.51 -4.81 -0.30
C GLY A 351 -10.59 -4.00 0.61
N ALA A 352 -9.28 -4.33 0.65
CA ALA A 352 -8.31 -3.58 1.44
C ALA A 352 -8.21 -2.10 1.00
N VAL A 353 -8.26 -1.81 -0.30
CA VAL A 353 -8.28 -0.44 -0.84
C VAL A 353 -9.55 0.30 -0.40
N VAL A 354 -10.72 -0.33 -0.52
CA VAL A 354 -12.00 0.28 -0.11
C VAL A 354 -12.04 0.50 1.40
N GLY A 355 -11.58 -0.48 2.20
CA GLY A 355 -11.51 -0.36 3.66
C GLY A 355 -10.57 0.76 4.10
N THR A 356 -9.41 0.89 3.45
CA THR A 356 -8.48 2.00 3.71
C THR A 356 -9.09 3.34 3.30
N ALA A 357 -9.75 3.44 2.15
CA ALA A 357 -10.44 4.66 1.74
C ALA A 357 -11.58 5.01 2.72
N LEU A 358 -12.32 4.02 3.23
CA LEU A 358 -13.37 4.20 4.23
C LEU A 358 -12.81 4.76 5.54
N THR A 359 -11.70 4.23 6.06
CA THR A 359 -11.06 4.77 7.28
C THR A 359 -10.59 6.21 7.09
N GLY A 360 -10.05 6.55 5.91
CA GLY A 360 -9.69 7.92 5.56
C GLY A 360 -10.87 8.86 5.46
N MET A 361 -11.96 8.38 4.87
CA MET A 361 -13.20 9.13 4.76
C MET A 361 -13.82 9.38 6.13
N LEU A 362 -13.81 8.38 7.02
CA LEU A 362 -14.25 8.53 8.41
C LEU A 362 -13.41 9.59 9.13
N ARG A 363 -12.07 9.53 9.00
CA ARG A 363 -11.15 10.52 9.58
C ARG A 363 -11.48 11.93 9.10
N THR A 364 -11.54 12.12 7.80
CA THR A 364 -11.78 13.44 7.20
C THR A 364 -13.17 13.97 7.56
N GLY A 365 -14.20 13.11 7.46
CA GLY A 365 -15.57 13.49 7.81
C GLY A 365 -15.74 13.89 9.27
N LEU A 366 -15.15 13.16 10.22
CA LEU A 366 -15.17 13.51 11.65
C LEU A 366 -14.48 14.85 11.90
N VAL A 367 -13.33 15.11 11.29
CA VAL A 367 -12.62 16.39 11.42
C VAL A 367 -13.48 17.55 10.87
N LEU A 368 -14.10 17.37 9.70
CA LEU A 368 -14.99 18.38 9.11
C LEU A 368 -16.26 18.61 9.95
N SER A 369 -16.70 17.61 10.71
CA SER A 369 -17.82 17.71 11.67
C SER A 369 -17.42 18.30 13.01
N GLY A 370 -16.16 18.76 13.19
CA GLY A 370 -15.68 19.36 14.43
C GLY A 370 -15.32 18.35 15.54
N VAL A 371 -15.26 17.06 15.25
CA VAL A 371 -14.89 16.03 16.22
C VAL A 371 -13.39 16.08 16.47
N PRO A 372 -12.92 16.08 17.73
CA PRO A 372 -11.50 16.08 18.05
C PRO A 372 -10.76 14.89 17.45
N SER A 373 -9.56 15.10 16.93
CA SER A 373 -8.74 14.05 16.28
C SER A 373 -8.46 12.85 17.18
N ASN A 374 -8.46 13.02 18.50
CA ASN A 374 -8.28 11.93 19.46
C ASN A 374 -9.45 10.93 19.49
N ALA A 375 -10.67 11.34 19.14
CA ALA A 375 -11.84 10.47 19.06
C ALA A 375 -11.80 9.52 17.84
N PHE A 376 -10.97 9.84 16.88
CA PHE A 376 -10.83 9.09 15.65
C PHE A 376 -10.40 7.61 15.86
N ARG A 377 -9.45 7.35 16.78
CA ARG A 377 -9.04 5.96 17.12
C ARG A 377 -10.22 5.16 17.70
N GLY A 378 -11.05 5.80 18.52
CA GLY A 378 -12.26 5.17 19.06
C GLY A 378 -13.29 4.85 17.97
N ALA A 379 -13.49 5.76 17.00
CA ALA A 379 -14.42 5.55 15.91
C ALA A 379 -13.98 4.38 14.99
N ILE A 380 -12.69 4.28 14.67
CA ILE A 380 -12.16 3.11 13.93
C ILE A 380 -12.39 1.82 14.74
N GLY A 381 -12.07 1.81 16.03
CA GLY A 381 -12.26 0.63 16.87
C GLY A 381 -13.72 0.18 16.88
N ALA A 382 -14.66 1.10 17.03
CA ALA A 382 -16.09 0.81 16.96
C ALA A 382 -16.49 0.23 15.59
N LEU A 383 -15.99 0.82 14.50
CA LEU A 383 -16.29 0.35 13.15
C LEU A 383 -15.76 -1.08 12.91
N VAL A 384 -14.56 -1.41 13.42
CA VAL A 384 -14.00 -2.77 13.34
C VAL A 384 -14.90 -3.77 14.07
N ILE A 385 -15.32 -3.45 15.28
CA ILE A 385 -16.21 -4.32 16.07
C ILE A 385 -17.50 -4.57 15.30
N ILE A 386 -18.10 -3.52 14.75
CA ILE A 386 -19.32 -3.63 13.94
C ILE A 386 -19.08 -4.49 12.70
N ALA A 387 -17.96 -4.26 11.97
CA ALA A 387 -17.64 -5.01 10.76
C ALA A 387 -17.37 -6.51 11.00
N VAL A 388 -16.91 -6.88 12.21
CA VAL A 388 -16.65 -8.29 12.55
C VAL A 388 -17.93 -8.98 13.05
N ILE A 389 -18.90 -8.26 13.60
CA ILE A 389 -20.17 -8.82 14.09
C ILE A 389 -21.15 -9.09 12.93
N ILE A 390 -21.14 -8.24 11.90
CA ILE A 390 -22.02 -8.36 10.72
C ILE A 390 -21.46 -9.36 9.71
#